data_c3e7561331769c562a3dd215504c96ef
#
_entry.id   c3e7561331769c562a3dd215504c96ef
#
_cell.length_a   1.000
_cell.length_b   1.000
_cell.length_c   1.000
_cell.angle_alpha   90.00
_cell.angle_beta   90.00
_cell.angle_gamma   90.00
#
_symmetry.space_group_name_H-M   'P 1'
#
loop_
_entity.id
_entity.type
_entity.pdbx_description
1 polymer ?
#
loop_
_entity_poly.entity_id
_entity_poly.type
_entity_poly.pdbx_seq_one_letter_code
_entity_poly.pdbx_strand_id
1 'polypeptide(L)'
;LEWTLEQEKAGLGIISEGEEFRIHFVHGFLQKILGISWDKKIKMGIRNDRYTVEVPTVTEVIRKTEKIHSKEALFLRETTKKAIKFTLPGPMTICDTIANDHYNSRSEMAFEFAKVLNQEAQELEAVGVDVIQFDEPAFNSFNQETIEWGIDALEKAAENLKCKTAVHVCYGYGIQEN
;
A
#
# COMPACT_ATOMS: atom_id res chain seq x y z
N LEU A 1 1.73 19.14 -10.58
CA LEU A 1 2.49 20.38 -10.37
C LEU A 1 1.73 21.37 -9.49
N GLU A 2 0.48 21.67 -9.82
CA GLU A 2 -0.35 22.64 -9.08
C GLU A 2 -0.52 22.24 -7.61
N TRP A 3 -0.88 20.99 -7.33
CA TRP A 3 -1.00 20.47 -5.96
C TRP A 3 0.29 20.56 -5.15
N THR A 4 1.44 20.36 -5.75
CA THR A 4 2.73 20.54 -5.08
C THR A 4 2.94 21.99 -4.65
N LEU A 5 2.64 22.93 -5.56
CA LEU A 5 2.74 24.36 -5.28
C LEU A 5 1.77 24.82 -4.19
N GLU A 6 0.54 24.30 -4.18
CA GLU A 6 -0.43 24.64 -3.14
C GLU A 6 -0.02 24.11 -1.76
N GLN A 7 0.54 22.90 -1.69
CA GLN A 7 1.12 22.38 -0.45
C GLN A 7 2.29 23.25 0.06
N GLU A 8 3.17 23.69 -0.83
CA GLU A 8 4.28 24.60 -0.46
C GLU A 8 3.78 25.98 0.00
N LYS A 9 2.80 26.57 -0.69
CA LYS A 9 2.16 27.84 -0.30
C LYS A 9 1.46 27.72 1.06
N ALA A 10 0.86 26.57 1.34
CA ALA A 10 0.26 26.27 2.64
C ALA A 10 1.30 26.08 3.77
N GLY A 11 2.59 26.11 3.45
CA GLY A 11 3.69 26.02 4.42
C GLY A 11 4.00 24.60 4.88
N LEU A 12 3.56 23.55 4.15
CA LEU A 12 3.85 22.17 4.52
C LEU A 12 5.35 21.89 4.41
N GLY A 13 5.89 21.19 5.41
CA GLY A 13 7.30 20.80 5.45
C GLY A 13 7.58 19.50 4.66
N ILE A 14 6.57 18.68 4.45
CA ILE A 14 6.61 17.41 3.70
C ILE A 14 5.53 17.48 2.64
N ILE A 15 5.88 17.21 1.40
CA ILE A 15 4.98 17.26 0.24
C ILE A 15 4.65 15.84 -0.18
N SER A 16 3.40 15.57 -0.57
CA SER A 16 2.98 14.29 -1.12
C SER A 16 2.41 14.48 -2.53
N GLU A 17 2.39 13.40 -3.31
CA GLU A 17 1.81 13.39 -4.67
C GLU A 17 0.27 13.37 -4.64
N GLY A 18 -0.34 13.12 -3.49
CA GLY A 18 -1.79 13.11 -3.32
C GLY A 18 -2.51 11.92 -3.96
N GLU A 19 -1.79 10.92 -4.41
CA GLU A 19 -2.31 9.73 -5.13
C GLU A 19 -3.04 10.06 -6.45
N GLU A 20 -2.77 11.24 -7.04
CA GLU A 20 -3.42 11.75 -8.23
C GLU A 20 -3.30 10.84 -9.47
N PHE A 21 -2.25 10.01 -9.52
CA PHE A 21 -2.00 9.09 -10.63
C PHE A 21 -2.61 7.69 -10.40
N ARG A 22 -3.33 7.48 -9.31
CA ARG A 22 -3.90 6.19 -8.94
C ARG A 22 -5.41 6.21 -8.98
N ILE A 23 -6.00 5.21 -9.63
CA ILE A 23 -7.47 5.04 -9.63
C ILE A 23 -7.95 4.57 -8.24
N HIS A 24 -7.13 3.80 -7.54
CA HIS A 24 -7.43 3.27 -6.21
C HIS A 24 -6.12 3.00 -5.47
N PHE A 25 -6.05 3.37 -4.18
CA PHE A 25 -4.81 3.32 -3.40
C PHE A 25 -4.19 1.91 -3.27
N VAL A 26 -4.99 0.84 -3.25
CA VAL A 26 -4.51 -0.55 -3.26
C VAL A 26 -4.46 -1.10 -4.69
N HIS A 27 -5.59 -1.12 -5.39
CA HIS A 27 -5.69 -1.77 -6.70
C HIS A 27 -4.83 -1.09 -7.75
N GLY A 28 -4.58 0.22 -7.66
CA GLY A 28 -3.65 0.91 -8.56
C GLY A 28 -2.23 0.35 -8.51
N PHE A 29 -1.78 -0.09 -7.33
CA PHE A 29 -0.53 -0.81 -7.15
C PHE A 29 -0.62 -2.24 -7.71
N LEU A 30 -1.69 -2.97 -7.37
CA LEU A 30 -1.86 -4.38 -7.70
C LEU A 30 -2.00 -4.65 -9.20
N GLN A 31 -2.49 -3.67 -10.00
CA GLN A 31 -2.65 -3.83 -11.45
C GLN A 31 -1.33 -4.14 -12.19
N LYS A 32 -0.19 -3.80 -11.58
CA LYS A 32 1.14 -4.04 -12.13
C LYS A 32 1.85 -5.24 -11.50
N ILE A 33 1.14 -6.01 -10.72
CA ILE A 33 1.65 -7.22 -10.07
C ILE A 33 1.16 -8.46 -10.83
N LEU A 34 2.08 -9.34 -11.17
CA LEU A 34 1.76 -10.65 -11.73
C LEU A 34 1.27 -11.61 -10.66
N GLY A 35 0.53 -12.63 -11.07
CA GLY A 35 -0.08 -13.64 -10.18
C GLY A 35 -1.49 -13.29 -9.75
N ILE A 36 -2.05 -12.17 -10.22
CA ILE A 36 -3.40 -11.70 -9.91
C ILE A 36 -4.28 -11.80 -11.15
N SER A 37 -5.40 -12.51 -11.04
CA SER A 37 -6.44 -12.56 -12.06
C SER A 37 -7.47 -11.47 -11.80
N TRP A 38 -7.59 -10.53 -12.73
CA TRP A 38 -8.57 -9.43 -12.70
C TRP A 38 -9.93 -9.83 -13.28
N ASP A 39 -9.96 -10.93 -14.05
CA ASP A 39 -11.20 -11.50 -14.61
C ASP A 39 -11.89 -12.43 -13.61
N LYS A 40 -11.11 -13.12 -12.77
CA LYS A 40 -11.64 -13.95 -11.69
C LYS A 40 -11.94 -13.10 -10.47
N LYS A 41 -13.19 -12.63 -10.37
CA LYS A 41 -13.65 -11.83 -9.25
C LYS A 41 -14.46 -12.67 -8.28
N ILE A 42 -14.23 -12.42 -6.99
CA ILE A 42 -14.94 -13.05 -5.90
C ILE A 42 -15.59 -11.97 -5.04
N LYS A 43 -16.82 -12.17 -4.65
CA LYS A 43 -17.52 -11.29 -3.72
C LYS A 43 -16.99 -11.53 -2.32
N MET A 44 -16.38 -10.52 -1.72
CA MET A 44 -15.68 -10.62 -0.44
C MET A 44 -16.09 -9.48 0.49
N GLY A 45 -16.25 -9.78 1.78
CA GLY A 45 -16.42 -8.79 2.84
C GLY A 45 -15.09 -8.10 3.14
N ILE A 46 -15.14 -6.79 3.26
CA ILE A 46 -13.98 -5.94 3.53
C ILE A 46 -14.08 -5.37 4.94
N ARG A 47 -12.95 -5.21 5.61
CA ARG A 47 -12.86 -4.67 6.97
C ARG A 47 -13.76 -5.43 7.95
N ASN A 48 -13.61 -6.76 7.97
CA ASN A 48 -14.42 -7.65 8.80
C ASN A 48 -15.93 -7.52 8.48
N ASP A 49 -16.26 -7.67 7.19
CA ASP A 49 -17.64 -7.64 6.65
C ASP A 49 -18.40 -6.31 6.78
N ARG A 50 -17.70 -5.20 6.99
CA ARG A 50 -18.36 -3.87 7.04
C ARG A 50 -19.05 -3.49 5.73
N TYR A 51 -18.50 -3.95 4.60
CA TYR A 51 -19.11 -3.84 3.27
C TYR A 51 -18.61 -4.96 2.37
N THR A 52 -19.32 -5.20 1.27
CA THR A 52 -18.98 -6.29 0.36
C THR A 52 -18.72 -5.74 -1.04
N VAL A 53 -17.64 -6.19 -1.66
CA VAL A 53 -17.26 -5.82 -3.03
C VAL A 53 -16.76 -7.04 -3.82
N GLU A 54 -16.73 -6.93 -5.13
CA GLU A 54 -16.04 -7.89 -6.00
C GLU A 54 -14.55 -7.52 -6.05
N VAL A 55 -13.70 -8.47 -5.66
CA VAL A 55 -12.24 -8.31 -5.63
C VAL A 55 -11.56 -9.25 -6.62
N PRO A 56 -10.39 -8.88 -7.18
CA PRO A 56 -9.58 -9.79 -7.98
C PRO A 56 -9.04 -10.94 -7.12
N THR A 57 -8.49 -11.96 -7.76
CA THR A 57 -8.03 -13.18 -7.07
C THR A 57 -6.56 -13.46 -7.37
N VAL A 58 -5.78 -13.73 -6.35
CA VAL A 58 -4.41 -14.27 -6.50
C VAL A 58 -4.54 -15.74 -6.92
N THR A 59 -4.02 -16.07 -8.11
CA THR A 59 -4.10 -17.39 -8.73
C THR A 59 -2.74 -18.04 -9.00
N GLU A 60 -1.67 -17.26 -8.87
CA GLU A 60 -0.29 -17.68 -9.09
C GLU A 60 0.66 -16.96 -8.13
N VAL A 61 1.95 -17.29 -8.20
CA VAL A 61 3.00 -16.61 -7.42
C VAL A 61 3.03 -15.13 -7.72
N ILE A 62 2.91 -14.32 -6.67
CA ILE A 62 2.97 -12.86 -6.74
C ILE A 62 4.38 -12.41 -7.14
N ARG A 63 4.49 -11.58 -8.17
CA ARG A 63 5.77 -11.04 -8.66
C ARG A 63 5.62 -9.63 -9.18
N LYS A 64 6.60 -8.80 -8.87
CA LYS A 64 6.80 -7.47 -9.48
C LYS A 64 7.80 -7.62 -10.63
N THR A 65 7.49 -7.04 -11.78
CA THR A 65 8.34 -7.11 -12.99
C THR A 65 8.89 -5.77 -13.44
N GLU A 66 8.32 -4.69 -12.95
CA GLU A 66 8.72 -3.32 -13.30
C GLU A 66 8.62 -2.39 -12.09
N LYS A 67 9.25 -1.24 -12.19
CA LYS A 67 9.07 -0.13 -11.24
C LYS A 67 7.66 0.44 -11.40
N ILE A 68 6.90 0.47 -10.31
CA ILE A 68 5.48 0.84 -10.37
C ILE A 68 5.31 2.35 -10.27
N HIS A 69 5.86 2.96 -9.24
CA HIS A 69 5.64 4.37 -8.92
C HIS A 69 6.90 5.26 -9.02
N SER A 70 8.03 4.71 -9.45
CA SER A 70 9.29 5.46 -9.52
C SER A 70 9.22 6.70 -10.41
N LYS A 71 8.42 6.68 -11.49
CA LYS A 71 8.24 7.85 -12.37
C LYS A 71 7.46 8.97 -11.67
N GLU A 72 6.44 8.62 -10.92
CA GLU A 72 5.61 9.56 -10.16
C GLU A 72 6.43 10.19 -9.02
N ALA A 73 7.20 9.36 -8.31
CA ALA A 73 8.08 9.83 -7.24
C ALA A 73 9.21 10.73 -7.78
N LEU A 74 9.80 10.39 -8.91
CA LEU A 74 10.82 11.22 -9.57
C LEU A 74 10.23 12.57 -10.00
N PHE A 75 9.06 12.56 -10.62
CA PHE A 75 8.35 13.80 -10.98
C PHE A 75 8.11 14.68 -9.76
N LEU A 76 7.64 14.10 -8.64
CA LEU A 76 7.45 14.84 -7.40
C LEU A 76 8.80 15.39 -6.89
N ARG A 77 9.86 14.60 -6.91
CA ARG A 77 11.21 15.02 -6.47
C ARG A 77 11.76 16.19 -7.29
N GLU A 78 11.50 16.19 -8.59
CA GLU A 78 11.95 17.27 -9.49
C GLU A 78 11.17 18.58 -9.31
N THR A 79 9.92 18.49 -8.79
CA THR A 79 9.04 19.67 -8.63
C THR A 79 9.23 20.41 -7.31
N THR A 80 9.87 19.83 -6.31
CA THR A 80 10.07 20.46 -4.99
C THR A 80 11.45 20.19 -4.40
N LYS A 81 11.92 21.09 -3.55
CA LYS A 81 13.11 20.90 -2.72
C LYS A 81 12.77 20.48 -1.28
N LYS A 82 11.49 20.46 -0.94
CA LYS A 82 11.01 20.00 0.36
C LYS A 82 11.19 18.49 0.50
N ALA A 83 11.09 17.97 1.72
CA ALA A 83 10.97 16.54 1.92
C ALA A 83 9.71 16.02 1.22
N ILE A 84 9.80 14.84 0.62
CA ILE A 84 8.66 14.21 -0.05
C ILE A 84 8.25 12.91 0.63
N LYS A 85 6.94 12.70 0.70
CA LYS A 85 6.33 11.49 1.22
C LYS A 85 5.60 10.76 0.10
N PHE A 86 5.78 9.45 0.05
CA PHE A 86 5.07 8.57 -0.86
C PHE A 86 4.30 7.51 -0.07
N THR A 87 3.06 7.23 -0.47
CA THR A 87 2.17 6.30 0.22
C THR A 87 2.06 4.99 -0.56
N LEU A 88 2.20 3.87 0.14
CA LEU A 88 1.97 2.52 -0.37
C LEU A 88 0.89 1.83 0.47
N PRO A 89 0.10 0.91 -0.10
CA PRO A 89 -0.77 0.07 0.72
C PRO A 89 0.08 -0.85 1.61
N GLY A 90 -0.39 -1.17 2.79
CA GLY A 90 0.25 -2.16 3.62
C GLY A 90 -0.13 -3.61 3.24
N PRO A 91 0.70 -4.61 3.58
CA PRO A 91 0.50 -5.99 3.14
C PRO A 91 -0.80 -6.61 3.67
N MET A 92 -1.18 -6.34 4.91
CA MET A 92 -2.43 -6.86 5.48
C MET A 92 -3.65 -6.21 4.84
N THR A 93 -3.59 -4.92 4.53
CA THR A 93 -4.64 -4.19 3.81
C THR A 93 -4.81 -4.72 2.38
N ILE A 94 -3.73 -5.08 1.70
CA ILE A 94 -3.83 -5.76 0.41
C ILE A 94 -4.61 -7.07 0.56
N CYS A 95 -4.23 -7.90 1.54
CA CYS A 95 -4.90 -9.18 1.79
C CYS A 95 -6.39 -9.06 2.17
N ASP A 96 -6.81 -7.90 2.67
CA ASP A 96 -8.21 -7.61 2.96
C ASP A 96 -9.00 -7.13 1.74
N THR A 97 -8.35 -6.90 0.60
CA THR A 97 -8.96 -6.37 -0.63
C THR A 97 -8.74 -7.26 -1.85
N ILE A 98 -8.24 -8.49 -1.66
CA ILE A 98 -7.97 -9.46 -2.72
C ILE A 98 -8.29 -10.88 -2.24
N ALA A 99 -8.87 -11.69 -3.11
CA ALA A 99 -9.10 -13.09 -2.82
C ALA A 99 -7.82 -13.94 -3.05
N ASN A 100 -7.75 -15.10 -2.39
CA ASN A 100 -6.57 -15.97 -2.43
C ASN A 100 -6.97 -17.41 -2.83
N ASP A 101 -6.46 -17.85 -3.98
CA ASP A 101 -6.61 -19.23 -4.47
C ASP A 101 -5.25 -19.93 -4.68
N HIS A 102 -4.16 -19.29 -4.28
CA HIS A 102 -2.81 -19.81 -4.53
C HIS A 102 -2.04 -20.16 -3.26
N TYR A 103 -2.05 -19.27 -2.26
CA TYR A 103 -1.30 -19.45 -1.02
C TYR A 103 -2.12 -20.21 0.02
N ASN A 104 -1.44 -20.91 0.95
CA ASN A 104 -2.10 -21.72 1.97
C ASN A 104 -2.80 -20.89 3.06
N SER A 105 -2.38 -19.62 3.25
CA SER A 105 -2.96 -18.72 4.25
C SER A 105 -2.90 -17.25 3.83
N ARG A 106 -3.69 -16.41 4.50
CA ARG A 106 -3.59 -14.94 4.38
C ARG A 106 -2.22 -14.43 4.81
N SER A 107 -1.67 -15.01 5.87
CA SER A 107 -0.34 -14.67 6.35
C SER A 107 0.73 -14.94 5.28
N GLU A 108 0.76 -16.13 4.69
CA GLU A 108 1.70 -16.45 3.61
C GLU A 108 1.59 -15.47 2.45
N MET A 109 0.37 -15.19 2.00
CA MET A 109 0.12 -14.20 0.93
C MET A 109 0.60 -12.79 1.34
N ALA A 110 0.39 -12.39 2.60
CA ALA A 110 0.82 -11.09 3.11
C ALA A 110 2.34 -10.93 3.08
N PHE A 111 3.09 -11.96 3.44
CA PHE A 111 4.55 -11.93 3.37
C PHE A 111 5.07 -11.87 1.93
N GLU A 112 4.39 -12.47 0.97
CA GLU A 112 4.75 -12.33 -0.45
C GLU A 112 4.46 -10.91 -0.95
N PHE A 113 3.34 -10.30 -0.59
CA PHE A 113 3.09 -8.88 -0.86
C PHE A 113 4.10 -7.97 -0.15
N ALA A 114 4.50 -8.30 1.08
CA ALA A 114 5.51 -7.52 1.81
C ALA A 114 6.86 -7.49 1.08
N LYS A 115 7.30 -8.60 0.47
CA LYS A 115 8.51 -8.64 -0.36
C LYS A 115 8.42 -7.72 -1.58
N VAL A 116 7.28 -7.73 -2.27
CA VAL A 116 7.04 -6.88 -3.44
C VAL A 116 6.97 -5.41 -3.03
N LEU A 117 6.31 -5.10 -1.92
CA LEU A 117 6.23 -3.75 -1.37
C LEU A 117 7.62 -3.24 -0.94
N ASN A 118 8.44 -4.10 -0.33
CA ASN A 118 9.81 -3.75 0.02
C ASN A 118 10.65 -3.39 -1.19
N GLN A 119 10.56 -4.17 -2.28
CA GLN A 119 11.24 -3.84 -3.54
C GLN A 119 10.80 -2.47 -4.08
N GLU A 120 9.51 -2.18 -4.08
CA GLU A 120 8.98 -0.89 -4.51
C GLU A 120 9.44 0.25 -3.60
N ALA A 121 9.39 0.04 -2.28
CA ALA A 121 9.84 1.02 -1.30
C ALA A 121 11.33 1.37 -1.46
N GLN A 122 12.20 0.38 -1.70
CA GLN A 122 13.62 0.62 -1.99
C GLN A 122 13.83 1.40 -3.29
N GLU A 123 13.03 1.14 -4.32
CA GLU A 123 13.09 1.90 -5.58
C GLU A 123 12.63 3.34 -5.41
N LEU A 124 11.60 3.58 -4.58
CA LEU A 124 11.13 4.92 -4.21
C LEU A 124 12.19 5.68 -3.40
N GLU A 125 12.81 5.02 -2.43
CA GLU A 125 13.94 5.60 -1.69
C GLU A 125 15.09 5.99 -2.63
N ALA A 126 15.42 5.13 -3.59
CA ALA A 126 16.51 5.38 -4.56
C ALA A 126 16.26 6.58 -5.47
N VAL A 127 15.00 6.97 -5.72
CA VAL A 127 14.66 8.19 -6.47
C VAL A 127 14.50 9.41 -5.59
N GLY A 128 14.78 9.31 -4.28
CA GLY A 128 14.84 10.43 -3.35
C GLY A 128 13.57 10.70 -2.55
N VAL A 129 12.75 9.67 -2.31
CA VAL A 129 11.64 9.76 -1.34
C VAL A 129 12.21 9.78 0.08
N ASP A 130 11.81 10.78 0.86
CA ASP A 130 12.29 10.99 2.24
C ASP A 130 11.47 10.24 3.29
N VAL A 131 10.18 9.99 2.99
CA VAL A 131 9.26 9.29 3.88
C VAL A 131 8.41 8.31 3.08
N ILE A 132 8.43 7.03 3.44
CA ILE A 132 7.51 6.03 2.90
C ILE A 132 6.46 5.72 3.95
N GLN A 133 5.20 5.96 3.59
CA GLN A 133 4.05 5.65 4.43
C GLN A 133 3.39 4.38 3.95
N PHE A 134 3.16 3.44 4.86
CA PHE A 134 2.32 2.26 4.61
C PHE A 134 0.94 2.48 5.22
N ASP A 135 -0.10 2.31 4.41
CA ASP A 135 -1.48 2.42 4.86
C ASP A 135 -2.02 1.04 5.26
N GLU A 136 -2.26 0.87 6.55
CA GLU A 136 -2.76 -0.37 7.16
C GLU A 136 -4.11 -0.19 7.90
N PRO A 137 -5.16 0.29 7.22
CA PRO A 137 -6.48 0.34 7.83
C PRO A 137 -7.03 -1.03 8.26
N ALA A 138 -6.52 -2.14 7.70
CA ALA A 138 -6.90 -3.49 8.11
C ALA A 138 -6.50 -3.79 9.56
N PHE A 139 -5.45 -3.19 10.10
CA PHE A 139 -5.03 -3.37 11.48
C PHE A 139 -6.15 -3.07 12.49
N ASN A 140 -6.95 -2.06 12.22
CA ASN A 140 -8.06 -1.69 13.09
C ASN A 140 -9.27 -2.66 13.02
N SER A 141 -9.31 -3.51 12.00
CA SER A 141 -10.43 -4.45 11.80
C SER A 141 -10.10 -5.89 12.22
N PHE A 142 -8.82 -6.23 12.32
CA PHE A 142 -8.34 -7.60 12.55
C PHE A 142 -7.25 -7.64 13.61
N ASN A 143 -7.58 -7.19 14.83
CA ASN A 143 -6.61 -7.03 15.93
C ASN A 143 -5.78 -8.28 16.22
N GLN A 144 -6.39 -9.48 16.20
CA GLN A 144 -5.68 -10.71 16.47
C GLN A 144 -4.66 -11.03 15.37
N GLU A 145 -5.08 -11.02 14.10
CA GLU A 145 -4.18 -11.26 12.96
C GLU A 145 -3.08 -10.20 12.87
N THR A 146 -3.38 -8.96 13.27
CA THR A 146 -2.38 -7.88 13.33
C THR A 146 -1.24 -8.25 14.27
N ILE A 147 -1.56 -8.79 15.46
CA ILE A 147 -0.56 -9.21 16.46
C ILE A 147 0.16 -10.49 16.02
N GLU A 148 -0.57 -11.45 15.42
CA GLU A 148 -0.01 -12.76 15.06
C GLU A 148 0.97 -12.70 13.89
N TRP A 149 0.72 -11.84 12.89
CA TRP A 149 1.54 -11.77 11.68
C TRP A 149 1.54 -10.41 10.95
N GLY A 150 0.54 -9.55 11.18
CA GLY A 150 0.39 -8.31 10.45
C GLY A 150 1.53 -7.33 10.66
N ILE A 151 2.01 -7.20 11.91
CA ILE A 151 3.16 -6.37 12.27
C ILE A 151 4.42 -6.89 11.59
N ASP A 152 4.70 -8.18 11.67
CA ASP A 152 5.88 -8.80 11.06
C ASP A 152 5.88 -8.66 9.53
N ALA A 153 4.71 -8.77 8.88
CA ALA A 153 4.57 -8.53 7.46
C ALA A 153 4.85 -7.06 7.09
N LEU A 154 4.40 -6.11 7.91
CA LEU A 154 4.70 -4.69 7.72
C LEU A 154 6.19 -4.39 7.94
N GLU A 155 6.81 -4.96 8.97
CA GLU A 155 8.26 -4.86 9.19
C GLU A 155 9.04 -5.40 8.01
N LYS A 156 8.58 -6.51 7.43
CA LYS A 156 9.18 -7.09 6.20
C LYS A 156 9.06 -6.13 5.01
N ALA A 157 7.94 -5.43 4.85
CA ALA A 157 7.76 -4.42 3.80
C ALA A 157 8.68 -3.20 3.99
N ALA A 158 9.01 -2.85 5.23
CA ALA A 158 9.90 -1.74 5.58
C ALA A 158 11.38 -2.14 5.74
N GLU A 159 11.71 -3.41 5.54
CA GLU A 159 13.04 -3.95 5.82
C GLU A 159 14.15 -3.23 5.02
N ASN A 160 15.26 -2.89 5.71
CA ASN A 160 16.45 -2.26 5.13
C ASN A 160 16.25 -0.87 4.48
N LEU A 161 15.11 -0.23 4.65
CA LEU A 161 14.91 1.16 4.24
C LEU A 161 15.75 2.10 5.13
N LYS A 162 16.37 3.11 4.53
CA LYS A 162 17.17 4.15 5.21
C LYS A 162 16.37 5.44 5.41
N CYS A 163 15.37 5.66 4.55
CA CYS A 163 14.45 6.79 4.68
C CYS A 163 13.53 6.58 5.89
N LYS A 164 12.80 7.62 6.28
CA LYS A 164 11.81 7.51 7.34
C LYS A 164 10.63 6.67 6.86
N THR A 165 10.09 5.85 7.77
CA THR A 165 8.85 5.11 7.56
C THR A 165 7.74 5.67 8.42
N ALA A 166 6.52 5.63 7.93
CA ALA A 166 5.31 5.99 8.65
C ALA A 166 4.25 4.90 8.43
N VAL A 167 3.40 4.69 9.41
CA VAL A 167 2.24 3.80 9.31
C VAL A 167 0.99 4.62 9.53
N HIS A 168 0.02 4.50 8.62
CA HIS A 168 -1.28 5.11 8.77
C HIS A 168 -2.33 4.04 9.10
N VAL A 169 -2.92 4.16 10.28
CA VAL A 169 -4.04 3.31 10.72
C VAL A 169 -5.24 4.22 10.92
N CYS A 170 -6.17 4.19 9.98
CA CYS A 170 -7.41 4.95 10.09
C CYS A 170 -8.49 4.15 10.83
N TYR A 171 -9.66 4.76 11.05
CA TYR A 171 -10.80 4.07 11.65
C TYR A 171 -11.54 3.11 10.69
N GLY A 172 -11.01 2.89 9.45
CA GLY A 172 -11.47 1.85 8.52
C GLY A 172 -12.92 2.00 8.08
N TYR A 173 -13.39 3.23 7.86
CA TYR A 173 -14.79 3.54 7.50
C TYR A 173 -15.84 3.07 8.55
N GLY A 174 -15.38 2.65 9.71
CA GLY A 174 -16.26 2.17 10.77
C GLY A 174 -16.69 3.29 11.67
N ILE A 175 -17.95 3.69 11.58
CA ILE A 175 -18.62 4.28 12.71
C ILE A 175 -18.79 3.13 13.71
N GLN A 176 -18.26 3.29 14.90
CA GLN A 176 -18.57 2.38 15.98
C GLN A 176 -20.06 2.42 16.22
N GLU A 177 -20.73 1.33 16.00
CA GLU A 177 -22.00 1.09 16.66
C GLU A 177 -21.70 0.89 18.14
N ASN A 178 -22.32 1.71 18.98
CA ASN A 178 -22.22 1.63 20.44
C ASN A 178 -22.85 0.34 20.96
#